data_8ae979f7253428e42e2082ab01656eab
#
_entry.id   8ae979f7253428e42e2082ab01656eab
#
_cell.length_a   1.000
_cell.length_b   1.000
_cell.length_c   1.000
_cell.angle_alpha   90.00
_cell.angle_beta   90.00
_cell.angle_gamma   90.00
#
_symmetry.space_group_name_H-M   'P 1'
#
loop_
_entity.id
_entity.type
_entity.pdbx_description
1 polymer ?
#
loop_
_entity_poly.entity_id
_entity_poly.type
_entity_poly.pdbx_seq_one_letter_code
_entity_poly.pdbx_strand_id
1 'polypeptide(L)'
;MSELISAQAEDELCKFLCQKGKVSEDDRGLLCRTSPLDRAVQVLVPEKLRVKCMGLFHLPRISGHSGSLKMYDQMRRYFYWPRMSMDVAHYVANCPSCIKRSLRNSRKTTRLLLFPPSAPMEFVAMDILGPLTTTARGNRFLLVVTDRFTKLTRAYPLATTTADVVAKTFFDGWVSSGYGIPHVLLTDNGSQFVAKFFQTFCKVLGLKQVFTSAYRPSTNGQTERFNRTVAEFMGAYVSEHQSDWDDLAAVATYSYNTKPHATTGFTPFELVTSVPQRSLLPQVLISPERSTRTKAQLRNDFLAKVAASCELARENLATRQQRYKDAYDSHVREVTSSLSEGDLAFVKTFVAPKELSKKLVFPAVEPFVVTKVGRDRRTFQVRTSEGLVTVAADRIRKCPAPKDLPEGMVYAQPVDKCVTDDPNEEEAEDVPDDLHEYVVDHIVSHRK
;
A
#
# COMPACT_ATOMS: atom_id res chain seq x y z
N MET A 1 -0.26 -19.07 46.32
CA MET A 1 0.71 -20.15 46.54
C MET A 1 0.02 -21.52 46.63
N SER A 2 -1.00 -21.69 47.46
CA SER A 2 -1.79 -22.94 47.55
C SER A 2 -2.39 -23.39 46.21
N GLU A 3 -2.93 -22.48 45.41
CA GLU A 3 -3.47 -22.77 44.06
C GLU A 3 -2.41 -23.38 43.12
N LEU A 4 -1.17 -22.92 43.18
CA LEU A 4 -0.10 -23.40 42.31
C LEU A 4 0.38 -24.79 42.73
N ILE A 5 0.52 -25.04 44.03
CA ILE A 5 0.90 -26.35 44.57
C ILE A 5 -0.17 -27.40 44.24
N SER A 6 -1.45 -27.07 44.45
CA SER A 6 -2.56 -27.97 44.10
C SER A 6 -2.57 -28.27 42.59
N ALA A 7 -2.40 -27.25 41.75
CA ALA A 7 -2.35 -27.42 40.30
C ALA A 7 -1.13 -28.25 39.83
N GLN A 8 0.05 -28.11 40.48
CA GLN A 8 1.21 -28.93 40.18
C GLN A 8 1.00 -30.39 40.56
N ALA A 9 0.28 -30.66 41.69
CA ALA A 9 -0.05 -32.01 42.13
C ALA A 9 -1.07 -32.72 41.23
N GLU A 10 -1.93 -31.95 40.50
CA GLU A 10 -2.90 -32.51 39.56
C GLU A 10 -2.32 -32.73 38.16
N ASP A 11 -1.33 -31.94 37.76
CA ASP A 11 -0.79 -31.89 36.37
C ASP A 11 0.10 -33.11 36.08
N GLU A 12 -0.25 -33.85 35.02
CA GLU A 12 0.47 -35.09 34.64
C GLU A 12 1.92 -34.80 34.18
N LEU A 13 2.16 -33.66 33.51
CA LEU A 13 3.50 -33.27 33.10
C LEU A 13 4.38 -32.96 34.31
N CYS A 14 3.84 -32.29 35.32
CA CYS A 14 4.53 -32.02 36.57
C CYS A 14 4.94 -33.30 37.27
N LYS A 15 4.03 -34.28 37.39
CA LYS A 15 4.30 -35.63 37.94
C LYS A 15 5.38 -36.35 37.14
N PHE A 16 5.28 -36.36 35.83
CA PHE A 16 6.27 -37.00 34.96
C PHE A 16 7.66 -36.38 35.08
N LEU A 17 7.78 -35.06 35.13
CA LEU A 17 9.08 -34.38 35.28
C LEU A 17 9.69 -34.61 36.67
N CYS A 18 8.86 -34.71 37.69
CA CYS A 18 9.29 -35.07 39.04
C CYS A 18 9.83 -36.49 39.08
N GLN A 19 9.10 -37.48 38.52
CA GLN A 19 9.54 -38.87 38.44
C GLN A 19 10.86 -39.04 37.66
N LYS A 20 11.10 -38.20 36.66
CA LYS A 20 12.35 -38.20 35.88
C LYS A 20 13.50 -37.45 36.58
N GLY A 21 13.32 -36.93 37.77
CA GLY A 21 14.32 -36.16 38.50
C GLY A 21 14.72 -34.84 37.84
N LYS A 22 13.88 -34.30 36.94
CA LYS A 22 14.14 -33.03 36.23
C LYS A 22 13.70 -31.81 37.01
N VAL A 23 12.86 -31.98 37.99
CA VAL A 23 12.38 -30.97 38.94
C VAL A 23 12.42 -31.56 40.35
N SER A 24 12.58 -30.69 41.33
CA SER A 24 12.57 -31.03 42.75
C SER A 24 11.61 -30.11 43.49
N GLU A 25 11.08 -30.57 44.58
CA GLU A 25 10.26 -29.78 45.49
C GLU A 25 11.14 -28.87 46.36
N ASP A 26 10.78 -27.59 46.48
CA ASP A 26 11.45 -26.65 47.38
C ASP A 26 10.84 -26.69 48.80
N ASP A 27 11.44 -25.93 49.73
CA ASP A 27 11.00 -25.90 51.15
C ASP A 27 9.54 -25.43 51.33
N ARG A 28 8.91 -24.92 50.26
CA ARG A 28 7.52 -24.42 50.25
C ARG A 28 6.56 -25.40 49.58
N GLY A 29 7.05 -26.57 49.16
CA GLY A 29 6.25 -27.56 48.45
C GLY A 29 6.03 -27.26 46.97
N LEU A 30 6.83 -26.36 46.37
CA LEU A 30 6.74 -26.01 44.93
C LEU A 30 7.70 -26.84 44.09
N LEU A 31 7.20 -27.40 43.01
CA LEU A 31 8.06 -28.05 42.01
C LEU A 31 8.86 -27.00 41.23
N CYS A 32 10.17 -27.08 41.39
CA CYS A 32 11.13 -26.17 40.80
C CYS A 32 12.21 -26.92 40.04
N ARG A 33 12.88 -26.24 39.10
CA ARG A 33 14.13 -26.70 38.51
C ARG A 33 15.21 -25.64 38.63
N THR A 34 16.45 -26.05 38.56
CA THR A 34 17.59 -25.15 38.39
C THR A 34 17.84 -24.95 36.88
N SER A 35 17.85 -23.71 36.42
CA SER A 35 18.13 -23.37 35.04
C SER A 35 19.58 -23.78 34.67
N PRO A 36 19.80 -24.48 33.55
CA PRO A 36 21.15 -24.88 33.14
C PRO A 36 22.00 -23.68 32.63
N LEU A 37 21.39 -22.54 32.32
CA LEU A 37 22.08 -21.38 31.75
C LEU A 37 22.65 -20.45 32.82
N ASP A 38 21.85 -20.12 33.84
CA ASP A 38 22.15 -19.08 34.83
C ASP A 38 22.02 -19.56 36.30
N ARG A 39 21.76 -20.87 36.50
CA ARG A 39 21.51 -21.49 37.78
C ARG A 39 20.34 -20.89 38.59
N ALA A 40 19.50 -20.08 37.94
CA ALA A 40 18.31 -19.55 38.60
C ALA A 40 17.30 -20.66 38.93
N VAL A 41 16.65 -20.56 40.08
CA VAL A 41 15.55 -21.47 40.44
C VAL A 41 14.29 -21.03 39.71
N GLN A 42 13.75 -21.93 38.91
CA GLN A 42 12.56 -21.69 38.09
C GLN A 42 11.41 -22.57 38.58
N VAL A 43 10.28 -21.94 38.87
CA VAL A 43 9.07 -22.66 39.28
C VAL A 43 8.43 -23.31 38.06
N LEU A 44 8.07 -24.58 38.15
CA LEU A 44 7.35 -25.30 37.10
C LEU A 44 5.89 -24.85 37.05
N VAL A 45 5.42 -24.34 35.91
CA VAL A 45 4.04 -23.88 35.78
C VAL A 45 3.19 -24.95 35.11
N PRO A 46 2.16 -25.50 35.82
CA PRO A 46 1.23 -26.47 35.25
C PRO A 46 0.37 -25.85 34.13
N GLU A 47 -0.13 -26.70 33.24
CA GLU A 47 -0.82 -26.26 32.03
C GLU A 47 -1.98 -25.29 32.28
N LYS A 48 -2.80 -25.61 33.28
CA LYS A 48 -3.94 -24.79 33.73
C LYS A 48 -3.59 -23.32 34.02
N LEU A 49 -2.36 -23.06 34.52
CA LEU A 49 -1.93 -21.72 34.97
C LEU A 49 -1.04 -20.97 34.00
N ARG A 50 -0.63 -21.56 32.85
CA ARG A 50 0.27 -20.92 31.88
C ARG A 50 -0.31 -19.66 31.30
N VAL A 51 -1.58 -19.68 30.89
CA VAL A 51 -2.26 -18.50 30.30
C VAL A 51 -2.34 -17.38 31.34
N LYS A 52 -2.75 -17.68 32.55
CA LYS A 52 -2.79 -16.73 33.69
C LYS A 52 -1.41 -16.16 33.97
N CYS A 53 -0.38 -17.00 33.97
CA CYS A 53 1.01 -16.59 34.20
C CYS A 53 1.48 -15.64 33.05
N MET A 54 1.24 -15.99 31.80
CA MET A 54 1.56 -15.13 30.64
C MET A 54 0.82 -13.79 30.69
N GLY A 55 -0.44 -13.79 31.14
CA GLY A 55 -1.25 -12.59 31.34
C GLY A 55 -0.61 -11.61 32.32
N LEU A 56 -0.07 -12.08 33.44
CA LEU A 56 0.60 -11.24 34.44
C LEU A 56 1.84 -10.51 33.88
N PHE A 57 2.52 -11.07 32.88
CA PHE A 57 3.71 -10.47 32.25
C PHE A 57 3.41 -9.64 30.99
N HIS A 58 2.20 -9.73 30.44
CA HIS A 58 1.88 -9.05 29.16
C HIS A 58 0.85 -7.94 29.30
N LEU A 59 -0.22 -8.16 30.08
CA LEU A 59 -1.39 -7.28 30.14
C LEU A 59 -1.23 -6.04 31.01
N PRO A 60 -0.51 -6.06 32.16
CA PRO A 60 -0.40 -4.87 33.00
C PRO A 60 0.23 -3.69 32.24
N ARG A 61 -0.20 -2.49 32.56
CA ARG A 61 0.33 -1.25 31.94
C ARG A 61 1.85 -1.14 32.03
N ILE A 62 2.43 -1.61 33.13
CA ILE A 62 3.88 -1.62 33.34
C ILE A 62 4.62 -2.56 32.38
N SER A 63 3.96 -3.62 31.88
CA SER A 63 4.54 -4.56 30.92
C SER A 63 4.51 -4.03 29.48
N GLY A 64 3.66 -3.04 29.20
CA GLY A 64 3.61 -2.30 27.94
C GLY A 64 3.34 -3.16 26.70
N HIS A 65 2.70 -4.32 26.84
CA HIS A 65 2.52 -5.30 25.77
C HIS A 65 3.83 -5.62 25.06
N SER A 66 4.85 -6.02 25.80
CA SER A 66 6.18 -6.34 25.28
C SER A 66 6.12 -7.48 24.25
N GLY A 67 7.02 -7.45 23.25
CA GLY A 67 7.12 -8.52 22.24
C GLY A 67 7.54 -9.86 22.85
N SER A 68 7.26 -10.96 22.13
CA SER A 68 7.44 -12.34 22.60
C SER A 68 8.83 -12.63 23.15
N LEU A 69 9.89 -12.16 22.51
CA LEU A 69 11.27 -12.38 22.98
C LEU A 69 11.53 -11.72 24.34
N LYS A 70 11.15 -10.46 24.50
CA LYS A 70 11.33 -9.73 25.77
C LYS A 70 10.50 -10.35 26.90
N MET A 71 9.25 -10.72 26.62
CA MET A 71 8.37 -11.38 27.56
C MET A 71 8.94 -12.74 27.99
N TYR A 72 9.41 -13.57 27.04
CA TYR A 72 10.07 -14.84 27.33
C TYR A 72 11.30 -14.66 28.21
N ASP A 73 12.18 -13.70 27.90
CA ASP A 73 13.38 -13.40 28.67
C ASP A 73 13.08 -12.95 30.09
N GLN A 74 11.97 -12.26 30.32
CA GLN A 74 11.52 -11.91 31.67
C GLN A 74 10.97 -13.11 32.42
N MET A 75 10.11 -13.90 31.74
CA MET A 75 9.44 -15.04 32.39
C MET A 75 10.42 -16.18 32.73
N ARG A 76 11.37 -16.48 31.85
CA ARG A 76 12.34 -17.58 32.07
C ARG A 76 13.26 -17.38 33.27
N ARG A 77 13.29 -16.18 33.84
CA ARG A 77 14.05 -15.94 35.11
C ARG A 77 13.37 -16.55 36.35
N TYR A 78 12.05 -16.76 36.23
CA TYR A 78 11.22 -17.20 37.38
C TYR A 78 10.47 -18.48 37.12
N PHE A 79 10.11 -18.75 35.87
CA PHE A 79 9.18 -19.80 35.47
C PHE A 79 9.77 -20.70 34.39
N TYR A 80 9.26 -21.92 34.38
CA TYR A 80 9.60 -22.90 33.36
C TYR A 80 8.41 -23.82 33.05
N TRP A 81 8.28 -24.16 31.79
CA TRP A 81 7.59 -25.34 31.26
C TRP A 81 8.16 -25.68 29.88
N PRO A 82 8.01 -26.93 29.40
CA PRO A 82 8.45 -27.31 28.06
C PRO A 82 7.75 -26.48 26.99
N ARG A 83 8.50 -26.05 25.95
CA ARG A 83 8.01 -25.21 24.84
C ARG A 83 7.49 -23.81 25.25
N MET A 84 7.85 -23.32 26.42
CA MET A 84 7.44 -22.02 26.92
C MET A 84 7.65 -20.87 25.88
N SER A 85 8.75 -20.89 25.11
CA SER A 85 9.01 -19.87 24.09
C SER A 85 7.96 -19.87 22.98
N MET A 86 7.43 -21.04 22.62
CA MET A 86 6.37 -21.18 21.61
C MET A 86 5.04 -20.69 22.16
N ASP A 87 4.71 -21.05 23.39
CA ASP A 87 3.46 -20.63 24.04
C ASP A 87 3.43 -19.11 24.22
N VAL A 88 4.54 -18.51 24.66
CA VAL A 88 4.70 -17.06 24.77
C VAL A 88 4.56 -16.37 23.39
N ALA A 89 5.17 -16.95 22.36
CA ALA A 89 5.06 -16.39 21.00
C ALA A 89 3.61 -16.45 20.49
N HIS A 90 2.93 -17.57 20.71
CA HIS A 90 1.52 -17.75 20.35
C HIS A 90 0.61 -16.79 21.13
N TYR A 91 0.83 -16.65 22.44
CA TYR A 91 0.07 -15.72 23.29
C TYR A 91 0.16 -14.27 22.81
N VAL A 92 1.38 -13.79 22.55
CA VAL A 92 1.61 -12.41 22.05
C VAL A 92 1.05 -12.22 20.65
N ALA A 93 1.15 -13.24 19.77
CA ALA A 93 0.61 -13.20 18.41
C ALA A 93 -0.92 -13.08 18.38
N ASN A 94 -1.61 -13.64 19.41
CA ASN A 94 -3.06 -13.61 19.53
C ASN A 94 -3.57 -12.44 20.42
N CYS A 95 -2.70 -11.58 20.92
CA CYS A 95 -3.12 -10.42 21.70
C CYS A 95 -3.73 -9.33 20.77
N PRO A 96 -5.02 -8.95 20.93
CA PRO A 96 -5.68 -7.95 20.07
C PRO A 96 -4.96 -6.61 20.02
N SER A 97 -4.47 -6.11 21.16
CA SER A 97 -3.72 -4.86 21.24
C SER A 97 -2.39 -4.93 20.46
N CYS A 98 -1.69 -6.07 20.52
CA CYS A 98 -0.47 -6.29 19.76
C CYS A 98 -0.74 -6.40 18.26
N ILE A 99 -1.83 -7.07 17.86
CA ILE A 99 -2.25 -7.18 16.45
C ILE A 99 -2.60 -5.80 15.90
N LYS A 100 -3.43 -5.01 16.60
CA LYS A 100 -3.78 -3.64 16.19
C LYS A 100 -2.54 -2.76 16.04
N ARG A 101 -1.58 -2.88 16.95
CA ARG A 101 -0.30 -2.15 16.87
C ARG A 101 0.54 -2.59 15.67
N SER A 102 0.57 -3.89 15.36
CA SER A 102 1.35 -4.43 14.24
C SER A 102 0.91 -3.91 12.88
N LEU A 103 -0.35 -3.50 12.74
CA LEU A 103 -0.89 -2.88 11.54
C LEU A 103 -0.28 -1.50 11.24
N ARG A 104 0.33 -0.83 12.23
CA ARG A 104 1.05 0.44 11.99
C ARG A 104 2.23 0.23 11.02
N ASN A 105 2.97 -0.85 11.18
CA ASN A 105 4.10 -1.24 10.35
C ASN A 105 3.67 -2.41 9.45
N SER A 106 2.76 -2.16 8.51
CA SER A 106 2.30 -3.21 7.59
C SER A 106 3.48 -3.72 6.77
N ARG A 107 3.81 -5.00 6.96
CA ARG A 107 4.83 -5.69 6.15
C ARG A 107 4.24 -5.98 4.78
N LYS A 108 5.07 -5.91 3.75
CA LYS A 108 4.68 -6.32 2.40
C LYS A 108 4.33 -7.80 2.42
N THR A 109 3.08 -8.13 2.13
CA THR A 109 2.56 -9.51 2.20
C THR A 109 2.16 -10.06 0.84
N THR A 110 2.11 -9.21 -0.18
CA THR A 110 1.72 -9.59 -1.53
C THR A 110 2.80 -9.22 -2.53
N ARG A 111 3.07 -10.13 -3.47
CA ARG A 111 4.01 -9.89 -4.58
C ARG A 111 3.53 -8.74 -5.46
N LEU A 112 4.46 -8.04 -6.06
CA LEU A 112 4.18 -6.92 -6.95
C LEU A 112 3.69 -7.45 -8.31
N LEU A 113 2.55 -6.91 -8.78
CA LEU A 113 2.12 -7.10 -10.16
C LEU A 113 2.70 -5.98 -11.02
N LEU A 114 3.29 -6.38 -12.14
CA LEU A 114 3.79 -5.46 -13.14
C LEU A 114 2.74 -5.28 -14.24
N PHE A 115 2.52 -4.03 -14.63
CA PHE A 115 1.71 -3.64 -15.78
C PHE A 115 2.58 -2.78 -16.69
N PRO A 116 3.46 -3.41 -17.50
CA PRO A 116 4.28 -2.66 -18.42
C PRO A 116 3.40 -2.08 -19.54
N PRO A 117 3.46 -0.77 -19.79
CA PRO A 117 2.84 -0.20 -20.97
C PRO A 117 3.54 -0.76 -22.21
N SER A 118 2.78 -1.06 -23.26
CA SER A 118 3.32 -1.64 -24.49
C SER A 118 3.72 -0.60 -25.52
N ALA A 119 3.11 0.59 -25.48
CA ALA A 119 3.34 1.65 -26.45
C ALA A 119 3.25 3.06 -25.82
N PRO A 120 3.84 4.09 -26.46
CA PRO A 120 3.64 5.47 -26.09
C PRO A 120 2.16 5.86 -26.09
N MET A 121 1.74 6.66 -25.11
CA MET A 121 0.38 7.22 -24.96
C MET A 121 -0.73 6.18 -24.76
N GLU A 122 -0.40 4.91 -24.63
CA GLU A 122 -1.38 3.85 -24.38
C GLU A 122 -1.92 3.92 -22.94
N PHE A 123 -1.05 4.14 -21.97
CA PHE A 123 -1.36 4.10 -20.55
C PHE A 123 -0.91 5.39 -19.87
N VAL A 124 -1.85 6.28 -19.61
CA VAL A 124 -1.60 7.57 -18.96
C VAL A 124 -2.06 7.55 -17.50
N ALA A 125 -1.26 8.10 -16.62
CA ALA A 125 -1.61 8.30 -15.23
C ALA A 125 -1.90 9.77 -14.95
N MET A 126 -2.91 10.03 -14.12
CA MET A 126 -3.30 11.37 -13.71
C MET A 126 -3.39 11.45 -12.18
N ASP A 127 -2.89 12.54 -11.62
CA ASP A 127 -2.86 12.77 -10.18
C ASP A 127 -2.97 14.28 -9.87
N ILE A 128 -3.40 14.63 -8.67
CA ILE A 128 -3.52 16.01 -8.23
C ILE A 128 -2.68 16.25 -7.00
N LEU A 129 -1.73 17.17 -7.14
CA LEU A 129 -0.90 17.66 -6.03
C LEU A 129 -1.54 18.89 -5.41
N GLY A 130 -1.65 18.93 -4.09
CA GLY A 130 -2.16 20.08 -3.36
C GLY A 130 -3.07 19.71 -2.17
N PRO A 131 -3.69 20.71 -1.52
CA PRO A 131 -3.58 22.13 -1.83
C PRO A 131 -2.19 22.72 -1.55
N LEU A 132 -1.74 23.60 -2.43
CA LEU A 132 -0.54 24.42 -2.32
C LEU A 132 -0.90 25.84 -1.88
N THR A 133 0.10 26.68 -1.64
CA THR A 133 -0.09 28.12 -1.40
C THR A 133 -0.83 28.75 -2.56
N THR A 134 -1.84 29.59 -2.29
CA THR A 134 -2.62 30.24 -3.35
C THR A 134 -1.74 31.23 -4.09
N THR A 135 -1.66 31.08 -5.41
CA THR A 135 -0.90 31.99 -6.26
C THR A 135 -1.67 33.29 -6.55
N ALA A 136 -0.99 34.27 -7.13
CA ALA A 136 -1.63 35.52 -7.58
C ALA A 136 -2.78 35.29 -8.60
N ARG A 137 -2.75 34.16 -9.33
CA ARG A 137 -3.82 33.75 -10.27
C ARG A 137 -4.92 32.91 -9.61
N GLY A 138 -4.84 32.69 -8.31
CA GLY A 138 -5.82 31.91 -7.55
C GLY A 138 -5.59 30.38 -7.65
N ASN A 139 -4.48 29.90 -8.23
CA ASN A 139 -4.19 28.48 -8.32
C ASN A 139 -3.78 27.91 -6.96
N ARG A 140 -4.29 26.71 -6.64
CA ARG A 140 -4.01 25.99 -5.38
C ARG A 140 -3.66 24.52 -5.58
N PHE A 141 -3.83 24.00 -6.80
CA PHE A 141 -3.62 22.59 -7.12
C PHE A 141 -2.83 22.47 -8.41
N LEU A 142 -2.16 21.34 -8.57
CA LEU A 142 -1.41 21.02 -9.77
C LEU A 142 -1.91 19.67 -10.29
N LEU A 143 -2.55 19.65 -11.46
CA LEU A 143 -2.92 18.44 -12.17
C LEU A 143 -1.69 17.92 -12.91
N VAL A 144 -1.27 16.72 -12.60
CA VAL A 144 -0.12 16.04 -13.21
C VAL A 144 -0.62 14.91 -14.09
N VAL A 145 -0.19 14.89 -15.35
CA VAL A 145 -0.53 13.88 -16.34
C VAL A 145 0.76 13.29 -16.89
N THR A 146 0.92 11.97 -16.80
CA THR A 146 2.16 11.26 -17.16
C THR A 146 1.88 10.06 -18.03
N ASP A 147 2.52 9.97 -19.19
CA ASP A 147 2.57 8.73 -19.96
C ASP A 147 3.49 7.70 -19.32
N ARG A 148 2.98 6.52 -19.08
CA ARG A 148 3.74 5.48 -18.37
C ARG A 148 4.82 4.83 -19.21
N PHE A 149 4.75 4.91 -20.53
CA PHE A 149 5.78 4.39 -21.42
C PHE A 149 6.94 5.38 -21.57
N THR A 150 6.69 6.53 -22.18
CA THR A 150 7.74 7.52 -22.47
C THR A 150 8.22 8.29 -21.26
N LYS A 151 7.43 8.31 -20.19
CA LYS A 151 7.60 9.16 -18.99
C LYS A 151 7.32 10.64 -19.25
N LEU A 152 6.82 10.98 -20.45
CA LEU A 152 6.39 12.34 -20.74
C LEU A 152 5.39 12.79 -19.68
N THR A 153 5.65 13.95 -19.10
CA THR A 153 4.81 14.51 -18.05
C THR A 153 4.43 15.94 -18.35
N ARG A 154 3.18 16.28 -18.03
CA ARG A 154 2.67 17.65 -18.07
C ARG A 154 2.06 17.99 -16.72
N ALA A 155 2.18 19.24 -16.32
CA ALA A 155 1.62 19.73 -15.06
C ALA A 155 0.84 21.02 -15.34
N TYR A 156 -0.41 21.05 -14.86
CA TYR A 156 -1.36 22.14 -15.13
C TYR A 156 -1.83 22.72 -13.79
N PRO A 157 -1.54 24.02 -13.53
CA PRO A 157 -2.07 24.71 -12.36
C PRO A 157 -3.60 24.80 -12.41
N LEU A 158 -4.25 24.57 -11.27
CA LEU A 158 -5.69 24.61 -11.10
C LEU A 158 -6.09 25.44 -9.90
N ALA A 159 -7.14 26.23 -10.03
CA ALA A 159 -7.76 26.94 -8.89
C ALA A 159 -8.62 25.99 -8.05
N THR A 160 -9.33 25.06 -8.69
CA THR A 160 -10.24 24.09 -8.07
C THR A 160 -10.02 22.70 -8.66
N THR A 161 -10.48 21.67 -7.96
CA THR A 161 -10.36 20.26 -8.38
C THR A 161 -11.72 19.65 -8.72
N THR A 162 -12.68 20.45 -9.17
CA THR A 162 -13.98 19.92 -9.59
C THR A 162 -13.83 19.05 -10.84
N ALA A 163 -14.71 18.06 -10.99
CA ALA A 163 -14.60 17.07 -12.06
C ALA A 163 -14.63 17.67 -13.47
N ASP A 164 -15.40 18.73 -13.66
CA ASP A 164 -15.48 19.49 -14.92
C ASP A 164 -14.19 20.24 -15.25
N VAL A 165 -13.57 20.92 -14.27
CA VAL A 165 -12.29 21.62 -14.42
C VAL A 165 -11.18 20.63 -14.74
N VAL A 166 -11.12 19.50 -14.05
CA VAL A 166 -10.13 18.45 -14.30
C VAL A 166 -10.29 17.85 -15.68
N ALA A 167 -11.52 17.50 -16.08
CA ALA A 167 -11.81 16.94 -17.40
C ALA A 167 -11.46 17.92 -18.52
N LYS A 168 -11.87 19.20 -18.37
CA LYS A 168 -11.54 20.25 -19.32
C LYS A 168 -10.03 20.45 -19.46
N THR A 169 -9.32 20.55 -18.35
CA THR A 169 -7.86 20.75 -18.35
C THR A 169 -7.14 19.56 -18.99
N PHE A 170 -7.59 18.34 -18.72
CA PHE A 170 -7.04 17.14 -19.37
C PHE A 170 -7.30 17.17 -20.89
N PHE A 171 -8.51 17.52 -21.31
CA PHE A 171 -8.83 17.60 -22.72
C PHE A 171 -8.01 18.69 -23.43
N ASP A 172 -8.03 19.91 -22.92
CA ASP A 172 -7.36 21.04 -23.54
C ASP A 172 -5.82 20.90 -23.49
N GLY A 173 -5.31 20.47 -22.35
CA GLY A 173 -3.87 20.44 -22.10
C GLY A 173 -3.16 19.17 -22.59
N TRP A 174 -3.86 18.05 -22.67
CA TRP A 174 -3.27 16.77 -23.09
C TRP A 174 -3.82 16.33 -24.44
N VAL A 175 -5.11 16.06 -24.53
CA VAL A 175 -5.71 15.47 -25.74
C VAL A 175 -5.56 16.40 -26.94
N SER A 176 -5.97 17.66 -26.83
CA SER A 176 -5.93 18.65 -27.93
C SER A 176 -4.52 19.15 -28.21
N SER A 177 -3.58 18.97 -27.27
CA SER A 177 -2.17 19.35 -27.48
C SER A 177 -1.38 18.36 -28.35
N GLY A 178 -2.03 17.36 -28.93
CA GLY A 178 -1.41 16.41 -29.87
C GLY A 178 -0.90 15.13 -29.25
N TYR A 179 -1.11 14.90 -27.94
CA TYR A 179 -0.75 13.62 -27.30
C TYR A 179 -1.82 12.55 -27.53
N GLY A 180 -3.01 12.94 -27.94
CA GLY A 180 -4.10 12.04 -28.28
C GLY A 180 -4.86 11.49 -27.06
N ILE A 181 -5.80 10.61 -27.36
CA ILE A 181 -6.65 9.94 -26.37
C ILE A 181 -5.96 8.63 -25.96
N PRO A 182 -5.60 8.45 -24.68
CA PRO A 182 -5.02 7.19 -24.22
C PRO A 182 -6.06 6.05 -24.20
N HIS A 183 -5.61 4.80 -24.28
CA HIS A 183 -6.51 3.65 -24.09
C HIS A 183 -6.89 3.48 -22.62
N VAL A 184 -5.94 3.68 -21.72
CA VAL A 184 -6.13 3.51 -20.28
C VAL A 184 -5.74 4.78 -19.52
N LEU A 185 -6.61 5.25 -18.67
CA LEU A 185 -6.38 6.37 -17.78
C LEU A 185 -6.37 5.87 -16.32
N LEU A 186 -5.21 5.93 -15.67
CA LEU A 186 -5.02 5.58 -14.27
C LEU A 186 -5.22 6.80 -13.39
N THR A 187 -6.14 6.74 -12.44
CA THR A 187 -6.39 7.79 -11.45
C THR A 187 -6.39 7.20 -10.05
N ASP A 188 -6.30 8.04 -9.04
CA ASP A 188 -6.67 7.64 -7.68
C ASP A 188 -8.20 7.66 -7.50
N ASN A 189 -8.66 7.29 -6.28
CA ASN A 189 -10.08 7.33 -5.91
C ASN A 189 -10.51 8.72 -5.40
N GLY A 190 -9.87 9.79 -5.82
CA GLY A 190 -10.30 11.14 -5.47
C GLY A 190 -11.74 11.42 -5.94
N SER A 191 -12.50 12.18 -5.15
CA SER A 191 -13.91 12.48 -5.44
C SER A 191 -14.13 13.05 -6.85
N GLN A 192 -13.18 13.83 -7.38
CA GLN A 192 -13.21 14.41 -8.72
C GLN A 192 -13.16 13.35 -9.83
N PHE A 193 -12.44 12.24 -9.61
CA PHE A 193 -12.28 11.16 -10.59
C PHE A 193 -13.39 10.12 -10.50
N VAL A 194 -13.99 9.95 -9.32
CA VAL A 194 -15.11 9.02 -9.09
C VAL A 194 -16.45 9.67 -9.49
N ALA A 195 -16.49 10.99 -9.62
CA ALA A 195 -17.71 11.72 -9.98
C ALA A 195 -18.31 11.23 -11.31
N LYS A 196 -19.64 11.08 -11.36
CA LYS A 196 -20.38 10.62 -12.54
C LYS A 196 -20.03 11.44 -13.80
N PHE A 197 -19.83 12.74 -13.64
CA PHE A 197 -19.42 13.61 -14.76
C PHE A 197 -18.09 13.14 -15.39
N PHE A 198 -17.04 12.90 -14.58
CA PHE A 198 -15.74 12.47 -15.08
C PHE A 198 -15.79 11.08 -15.71
N GLN A 199 -16.54 10.16 -15.11
CA GLN A 199 -16.75 8.82 -15.68
C GLN A 199 -17.46 8.90 -17.03
N THR A 200 -18.50 9.77 -17.16
CA THR A 200 -19.17 9.98 -18.43
C THR A 200 -18.24 10.59 -19.48
N PHE A 201 -17.42 11.56 -19.08
CA PHE A 201 -16.38 12.13 -19.94
C PHE A 201 -15.43 11.05 -20.47
N CYS A 202 -14.94 10.17 -19.60
CA CYS A 202 -14.09 9.04 -20.01
C CYS A 202 -14.81 8.10 -21.00
N LYS A 203 -16.08 7.77 -20.75
CA LYS A 203 -16.90 6.94 -21.65
C LYS A 203 -17.08 7.59 -23.04
N VAL A 204 -17.35 8.89 -23.09
CA VAL A 204 -17.52 9.63 -24.36
C VAL A 204 -16.22 9.61 -25.19
N LEU A 205 -15.06 9.70 -24.52
CA LEU A 205 -13.77 9.61 -25.20
C LEU A 205 -13.31 8.18 -25.51
N GLY A 206 -14.06 7.15 -25.08
CA GLY A 206 -13.65 5.76 -25.21
C GLY A 206 -12.48 5.36 -24.32
N LEU A 207 -12.22 6.11 -23.24
CA LEU A 207 -11.16 5.84 -22.27
C LEU A 207 -11.59 4.74 -21.31
N LYS A 208 -10.70 3.77 -21.05
CA LYS A 208 -10.84 2.86 -19.93
C LYS A 208 -10.24 3.49 -18.67
N GLN A 209 -11.08 3.99 -17.78
CA GLN A 209 -10.62 4.49 -16.49
C GLN A 209 -10.30 3.31 -15.56
N VAL A 210 -9.12 3.35 -14.93
CA VAL A 210 -8.65 2.37 -13.94
C VAL A 210 -8.26 3.12 -12.68
N PHE A 211 -8.76 2.67 -11.55
CA PHE A 211 -8.44 3.27 -10.26
C PHE A 211 -7.24 2.57 -9.62
N THR A 212 -6.38 3.34 -9.00
CA THR A 212 -5.38 2.77 -8.10
C THR A 212 -6.12 2.17 -6.91
N SER A 213 -5.78 0.93 -6.54
CA SER A 213 -6.33 0.37 -5.31
C SER A 213 -6.02 1.31 -4.14
N ALA A 214 -7.06 1.67 -3.39
CA ALA A 214 -6.95 2.57 -2.26
C ALA A 214 -5.73 2.20 -1.42
N TYR A 215 -4.78 3.15 -1.32
CA TYR A 215 -3.59 3.03 -0.48
C TYR A 215 -2.51 2.02 -0.91
N ARG A 216 -2.37 1.65 -2.18
CA ARG A 216 -1.19 0.97 -2.70
C ARG A 216 -0.25 1.95 -3.40
N PRO A 217 0.75 2.51 -2.72
CA PRO A 217 1.75 3.42 -3.30
C PRO A 217 2.48 2.80 -4.49
N SER A 218 2.64 1.47 -4.49
CA SER A 218 3.36 0.76 -5.54
C SER A 218 2.70 0.83 -6.93
N THR A 219 1.39 1.05 -7.01
CA THR A 219 0.67 1.16 -8.29
C THR A 219 0.82 2.56 -8.88
N ASN A 220 0.95 3.60 -8.04
CA ASN A 220 1.12 5.00 -8.45
C ASN A 220 2.53 5.56 -8.19
N GLY A 221 3.46 4.72 -7.76
CA GLY A 221 4.81 5.14 -7.34
C GLY A 221 5.64 5.86 -8.41
N GLN A 222 5.18 5.87 -9.66
CA GLN A 222 5.78 6.67 -10.73
C GLN A 222 5.31 8.12 -10.65
N THR A 223 4.02 8.35 -10.49
CA THR A 223 3.42 9.69 -10.36
C THR A 223 3.85 10.34 -9.05
N GLU A 224 3.92 9.57 -7.96
CA GLU A 224 4.45 10.04 -6.67
C GLU A 224 5.92 10.50 -6.77
N ARG A 225 6.75 9.76 -7.50
CA ARG A 225 8.15 10.16 -7.75
C ARG A 225 8.23 11.44 -8.56
N PHE A 226 7.38 11.58 -9.57
CA PHE A 226 7.32 12.82 -10.35
C PHE A 226 6.87 13.99 -9.49
N ASN A 227 5.79 13.83 -8.72
CA ASN A 227 5.29 14.85 -7.80
C ASN A 227 6.39 15.34 -6.84
N ARG A 228 7.20 14.39 -6.31
CA ARG A 228 8.36 14.74 -5.51
C ARG A 228 9.41 15.52 -6.29
N THR A 229 9.76 15.09 -7.49
CA THR A 229 10.74 15.77 -8.35
C THR A 229 10.28 17.18 -8.72
N VAL A 230 8.99 17.37 -9.02
CA VAL A 230 8.42 18.69 -9.29
C VAL A 230 8.43 19.57 -8.05
N ALA A 231 8.05 19.01 -6.90
CA ALA A 231 8.08 19.75 -5.64
C ALA A 231 9.51 20.17 -5.27
N GLU A 232 10.50 19.28 -5.42
CA GLU A 232 11.92 19.58 -5.21
C GLU A 232 12.41 20.66 -6.18
N PHE A 233 12.03 20.59 -7.46
CA PHE A 233 12.38 21.60 -8.45
C PHE A 233 11.74 22.96 -8.10
N MET A 234 10.43 22.98 -7.87
CA MET A 234 9.74 24.23 -7.52
C MET A 234 10.30 24.82 -6.23
N GLY A 235 10.58 24.00 -5.21
CA GLY A 235 11.15 24.43 -3.95
C GLY A 235 12.53 25.09 -4.07
N ALA A 236 13.28 24.80 -5.13
CA ALA A 236 14.58 25.43 -5.38
C ALA A 236 14.50 26.83 -6.00
N TYR A 237 13.36 27.20 -6.60
CA TYR A 237 13.20 28.44 -7.37
C TYR A 237 12.01 29.30 -6.96
N VAL A 238 11.08 28.77 -6.16
CA VAL A 238 9.90 29.49 -5.70
C VAL A 238 10.32 30.62 -4.74
N SER A 239 9.56 31.74 -4.77
CA SER A 239 9.76 32.85 -3.84
C SER A 239 9.53 32.44 -2.37
N GLU A 240 9.97 33.26 -1.43
CA GLU A 240 9.78 33.03 0.02
C GLU A 240 8.30 32.83 0.39
N HIS A 241 7.40 33.52 -0.29
CA HIS A 241 5.95 33.41 -0.08
C HIS A 241 5.29 32.27 -0.85
N GLN A 242 6.02 31.58 -1.70
CA GLN A 242 5.54 30.44 -2.52
C GLN A 242 4.30 30.77 -3.36
N SER A 243 4.11 32.04 -3.77
CA SER A 243 2.93 32.50 -4.49
C SER A 243 3.09 32.48 -6.03
N ASP A 244 4.24 32.03 -6.54
CA ASP A 244 4.65 32.01 -7.94
C ASP A 244 4.95 30.62 -8.49
N TRP A 245 4.58 29.58 -7.74
CA TRP A 245 4.87 28.18 -8.14
C TRP A 245 4.19 27.78 -9.46
N ASP A 246 3.07 28.40 -9.80
CA ASP A 246 2.34 28.09 -11.04
C ASP A 246 3.09 28.57 -12.30
N ASP A 247 3.93 29.59 -12.22
CA ASP A 247 4.84 29.98 -13.27
C ASP A 247 5.96 28.96 -13.48
N LEU A 248 6.38 28.31 -12.40
CA LEU A 248 7.44 27.31 -12.42
C LEU A 248 6.98 25.93 -12.93
N ALA A 249 5.68 25.64 -12.91
CA ALA A 249 5.15 24.32 -13.31
C ALA A 249 5.53 23.92 -14.75
N ALA A 250 5.45 24.84 -15.70
CA ALA A 250 5.85 24.60 -17.08
C ALA A 250 7.36 24.39 -17.22
N VAL A 251 8.17 25.16 -16.50
CA VAL A 251 9.63 25.04 -16.50
C VAL A 251 10.08 23.72 -15.86
N ALA A 252 9.43 23.31 -14.78
CA ALA A 252 9.69 22.03 -14.12
C ALA A 252 9.41 20.85 -15.05
N THR A 253 8.27 20.86 -15.75
CA THR A 253 7.93 19.80 -16.72
C THR A 253 8.87 19.80 -17.92
N TYR A 254 9.27 20.96 -18.43
CA TYR A 254 10.27 21.06 -19.48
C TYR A 254 11.61 20.46 -19.04
N SER A 255 12.12 20.88 -17.88
CA SER A 255 13.39 20.36 -17.31
C SER A 255 13.35 18.84 -17.10
N TYR A 256 12.21 18.29 -16.65
CA TYR A 256 12.04 16.85 -16.49
C TYR A 256 12.03 16.12 -17.85
N ASN A 257 11.26 16.60 -18.79
CA ASN A 257 11.05 15.93 -20.09
C ASN A 257 12.29 15.96 -21.00
N THR A 258 13.23 16.85 -20.74
CA THR A 258 14.46 17.02 -21.54
C THR A 258 15.69 16.33 -20.94
N LYS A 259 15.55 15.67 -19.78
CA LYS A 259 16.61 14.89 -19.16
C LYS A 259 16.43 13.40 -19.43
N PRO A 260 17.52 12.62 -19.65
CA PRO A 260 17.41 11.17 -19.79
C PRO A 260 16.77 10.53 -18.56
N HIS A 261 15.71 9.77 -18.77
CA HIS A 261 15.04 9.07 -17.67
C HIS A 261 15.72 7.73 -17.40
N ALA A 262 16.12 7.48 -16.15
CA ALA A 262 16.87 6.30 -15.76
C ALA A 262 16.21 4.96 -16.14
N THR A 263 14.87 4.90 -16.28
CA THR A 263 14.15 3.68 -16.62
C THR A 263 14.11 3.39 -18.11
N THR A 264 14.04 4.42 -18.95
CA THR A 264 13.96 4.26 -20.42
C THR A 264 15.32 4.38 -21.09
N GLY A 265 16.25 5.12 -20.48
CA GLY A 265 17.53 5.48 -21.08
C GLY A 265 17.45 6.66 -22.06
N PHE A 266 16.24 7.16 -22.33
CA PHE A 266 15.97 8.27 -23.25
C PHE A 266 15.32 9.45 -22.53
N THR A 267 15.37 10.62 -23.13
CA THR A 267 14.53 11.72 -22.66
C THR A 267 13.07 11.44 -23.02
N PRO A 268 12.09 11.79 -22.18
CA PRO A 268 10.67 11.68 -22.54
C PRO A 268 10.35 12.41 -23.84
N PHE A 269 10.98 13.55 -24.07
CA PHE A 269 10.82 14.34 -25.30
C PHE A 269 11.27 13.56 -26.55
N GLU A 270 12.44 12.92 -26.53
CA GLU A 270 12.95 12.11 -27.66
C GLU A 270 12.02 10.95 -28.00
N LEU A 271 11.47 10.26 -27.00
CA LEU A 271 10.57 9.13 -27.23
C LEU A 271 9.25 9.54 -27.87
N VAL A 272 8.80 10.78 -27.65
CA VAL A 272 7.56 11.30 -28.24
C VAL A 272 7.80 11.95 -29.59
N THR A 273 8.84 12.76 -29.71
CA THR A 273 9.10 13.56 -30.93
C THR A 273 10.08 12.90 -31.87
N SER A 274 10.84 11.89 -31.39
CA SER A 274 11.95 11.23 -32.09
C SER A 274 13.08 12.18 -32.51
N VAL A 275 13.07 13.39 -31.99
CA VAL A 275 14.06 14.41 -32.25
C VAL A 275 14.80 14.67 -30.92
N PRO A 276 16.14 14.62 -30.91
CA PRO A 276 16.89 14.99 -29.72
C PRO A 276 16.60 16.45 -29.37
N GLN A 277 16.40 16.72 -28.09
CA GLN A 277 16.22 18.09 -27.62
C GLN A 277 17.44 18.93 -27.98
N ARG A 278 17.21 20.11 -28.54
CA ARG A 278 18.30 21.06 -28.74
C ARG A 278 18.86 21.49 -27.41
N SER A 279 20.18 21.39 -27.28
CA SER A 279 20.89 21.87 -26.09
C SER A 279 20.74 23.39 -25.95
N LEU A 280 20.67 23.87 -24.70
CA LEU A 280 20.81 25.30 -24.40
C LEU A 280 22.22 25.83 -24.72
N LEU A 281 23.19 24.94 -25.02
CA LEU A 281 24.49 25.35 -25.48
C LEU A 281 24.38 26.09 -26.81
N PRO A 282 25.15 27.18 -26.99
CA PRO A 282 25.08 27.97 -28.23
C PRO A 282 25.26 27.09 -29.46
N GLN A 283 24.35 27.19 -30.41
CA GLN A 283 24.39 26.48 -31.70
C GLN A 283 25.69 26.72 -32.50
N VAL A 284 26.50 27.67 -32.07
CA VAL A 284 27.82 28.02 -32.65
C VAL A 284 28.80 26.84 -32.55
N LEU A 285 28.60 25.91 -31.63
CA LEU A 285 29.46 24.73 -31.43
C LEU A 285 29.04 23.49 -32.20
N ILE A 286 27.82 23.47 -32.78
CA ILE A 286 27.29 22.31 -33.48
C ILE A 286 26.75 22.81 -34.82
N SER A 287 27.57 22.82 -35.86
CA SER A 287 27.12 23.04 -37.21
C SER A 287 26.27 21.86 -37.67
N PRO A 288 24.99 22.04 -38.06
CA PRO A 288 24.22 20.93 -38.62
C PRO A 288 24.84 20.57 -39.97
N GLU A 289 25.32 19.35 -40.12
CA GLU A 289 25.65 18.82 -41.43
C GLU A 289 24.45 18.93 -42.36
N ARG A 290 24.61 19.59 -43.50
CA ARG A 290 23.55 19.65 -44.52
C ARG A 290 23.35 18.25 -45.08
N SER A 291 22.22 17.62 -44.71
CA SER A 291 21.87 16.31 -45.23
C SER A 291 21.58 16.39 -46.72
N THR A 292 22.26 15.57 -47.51
CA THR A 292 22.03 15.40 -48.96
C THR A 292 20.91 14.37 -49.23
N ARG A 293 20.22 13.89 -48.20
CA ARG A 293 19.17 12.86 -48.27
C ARG A 293 17.87 13.38 -48.85
N THR A 294 17.19 12.55 -49.64
CA THR A 294 15.86 12.86 -50.17
C THR A 294 14.81 12.87 -49.00
N LYS A 295 13.67 13.52 -49.24
CA LYS A 295 12.55 13.55 -48.28
C LYS A 295 12.08 12.14 -47.89
N ALA A 296 12.05 11.21 -48.87
CA ALA A 296 11.66 9.81 -48.62
C ALA A 296 12.67 9.08 -47.71
N GLN A 297 13.98 9.26 -47.95
CA GLN A 297 15.02 8.72 -47.10
C GLN A 297 14.95 9.28 -45.69
N LEU A 298 14.81 10.60 -45.56
CA LEU A 298 14.67 11.23 -44.22
C LEU A 298 13.46 10.70 -43.45
N ARG A 299 12.32 10.50 -44.13
CA ARG A 299 11.13 9.92 -43.50
C ARG A 299 11.37 8.48 -43.05
N ASN A 300 11.96 7.64 -43.91
CA ASN A 300 12.22 6.23 -43.56
C ASN A 300 13.23 6.11 -42.42
N ASP A 301 14.30 6.91 -42.45
CA ASP A 301 15.28 6.96 -41.39
C ASP A 301 14.65 7.41 -40.06
N PHE A 302 13.74 8.40 -40.13
CA PHE A 302 12.98 8.87 -38.98
C PHE A 302 12.10 7.76 -38.39
N LEU A 303 11.31 7.08 -39.20
CA LEU A 303 10.43 5.99 -38.78
C LEU A 303 11.23 4.82 -38.17
N ALA A 304 12.36 4.44 -38.80
CA ALA A 304 13.25 3.41 -38.30
C ALA A 304 13.86 3.80 -36.92
N LYS A 305 14.27 5.04 -36.78
CA LYS A 305 14.80 5.56 -35.50
C LYS A 305 13.74 5.56 -34.40
N VAL A 306 12.51 5.97 -34.71
CA VAL A 306 11.38 5.92 -33.78
C VAL A 306 11.18 4.48 -33.29
N ALA A 307 11.05 3.54 -34.21
CA ALA A 307 10.82 2.14 -33.90
C ALA A 307 11.94 1.57 -33.01
N ALA A 308 13.20 1.80 -33.39
CA ALA A 308 14.35 1.32 -32.62
C ALA A 308 14.43 1.93 -31.20
N SER A 309 14.16 3.24 -31.08
CA SER A 309 14.16 3.91 -29.77
C SER A 309 13.03 3.41 -28.87
N CYS A 310 11.84 3.17 -29.43
CA CYS A 310 10.71 2.60 -28.68
C CYS A 310 10.97 1.16 -28.25
N GLU A 311 11.60 0.34 -29.12
CA GLU A 311 11.93 -1.04 -28.77
C GLU A 311 12.97 -1.09 -27.63
N LEU A 312 14.05 -0.33 -27.73
CA LEU A 312 15.06 -0.26 -26.68
C LEU A 312 14.50 0.31 -25.37
N ALA A 313 13.61 1.30 -25.45
CA ALA A 313 12.92 1.82 -24.27
C ALA A 313 12.02 0.75 -23.62
N ARG A 314 11.33 -0.09 -24.42
CA ARG A 314 10.51 -1.21 -23.95
C ARG A 314 11.34 -2.25 -23.21
N GLU A 315 12.48 -2.65 -23.78
CA GLU A 315 13.43 -3.58 -23.15
C GLU A 315 13.97 -3.04 -21.82
N ASN A 316 14.38 -1.78 -21.80
CA ASN A 316 14.86 -1.10 -20.59
C ASN A 316 13.77 -1.03 -19.52
N LEU A 317 12.54 -0.71 -19.90
CA LEU A 317 11.38 -0.69 -18.99
C LEU A 317 11.13 -2.07 -18.39
N ALA A 318 11.07 -3.11 -19.22
CA ALA A 318 10.83 -4.48 -18.77
C ALA A 318 11.92 -4.93 -17.79
N THR A 319 13.20 -4.72 -18.14
CA THR A 319 14.34 -5.08 -17.29
C THR A 319 14.30 -4.36 -15.94
N ARG A 320 14.04 -3.04 -15.94
CA ARG A 320 13.97 -2.25 -14.70
C ARG A 320 12.78 -2.60 -13.84
N GLN A 321 11.63 -2.85 -14.46
CA GLN A 321 10.43 -3.27 -13.74
C GLN A 321 10.64 -4.65 -13.11
N GLN A 322 11.26 -5.60 -13.82
CA GLN A 322 11.56 -6.91 -13.27
C GLN A 322 12.50 -6.80 -12.06
N ARG A 323 13.61 -6.06 -12.17
CA ARG A 323 14.53 -5.83 -11.04
C ARG A 323 13.82 -5.19 -9.84
N TYR A 324 12.93 -4.23 -10.08
CA TYR A 324 12.15 -3.62 -9.01
C TYR A 324 11.19 -4.62 -8.36
N LYS A 325 10.56 -5.47 -9.18
CA LYS A 325 9.71 -6.56 -8.69
C LYS A 325 10.50 -7.54 -7.83
N ASP A 326 11.63 -8.01 -8.31
CA ASP A 326 12.48 -8.99 -7.60
C ASP A 326 12.95 -8.42 -6.26
N ALA A 327 13.43 -7.17 -6.25
CA ALA A 327 13.80 -6.47 -5.03
C ALA A 327 12.61 -6.23 -4.09
N TYR A 328 11.41 -5.99 -4.60
CA TYR A 328 10.20 -5.86 -3.80
C TYR A 328 9.78 -7.22 -3.23
N ASP A 329 9.74 -8.24 -4.06
CA ASP A 329 9.26 -9.58 -3.73
C ASP A 329 10.21 -10.30 -2.77
N SER A 330 11.51 -10.01 -2.79
CA SER A 330 12.48 -10.52 -1.81
C SER A 330 12.18 -10.09 -0.36
N HIS A 331 11.45 -8.99 -0.18
CA HIS A 331 11.02 -8.49 1.13
C HIS A 331 9.58 -8.92 1.49
N VAL A 332 8.90 -9.61 0.58
CA VAL A 332 7.57 -10.15 0.82
C VAL A 332 7.69 -11.37 1.71
N ARG A 333 7.11 -11.30 2.89
CA ARG A 333 6.86 -12.49 3.71
C ARG A 333 5.49 -13.02 3.34
N GLU A 334 5.42 -14.21 2.79
CA GLU A 334 4.15 -14.91 2.58
C GLU A 334 3.50 -15.11 3.96
N VAL A 335 2.68 -14.15 4.33
CA VAL A 335 1.69 -14.41 5.37
C VAL A 335 0.57 -15.13 4.62
N THR A 336 0.54 -16.44 4.76
CA THR A 336 -0.65 -17.22 4.49
C THR A 336 -1.72 -16.67 5.40
N SER A 337 -2.41 -15.62 4.95
CA SER A 337 -3.57 -15.13 5.67
C SER A 337 -4.63 -16.21 5.54
N SER A 338 -4.79 -17.00 6.60
CA SER A 338 -5.84 -17.99 6.74
C SER A 338 -7.23 -17.34 6.85
N LEU A 339 -7.39 -16.14 6.28
CA LEU A 339 -8.64 -15.42 6.24
C LEU A 339 -9.58 -16.10 5.26
N SER A 340 -10.76 -16.42 5.73
CA SER A 340 -11.87 -16.97 4.97
C SER A 340 -13.09 -16.04 5.08
N GLU A 341 -14.04 -16.21 4.21
CA GLU A 341 -15.34 -15.52 4.30
C GLU A 341 -16.01 -15.87 5.63
N GLY A 342 -16.57 -14.88 6.30
CA GLY A 342 -17.14 -15.00 7.65
C GLY A 342 -16.14 -14.75 8.79
N ASP A 343 -14.84 -14.71 8.52
CA ASP A 343 -13.83 -14.43 9.56
C ASP A 343 -13.91 -12.97 10.03
N LEU A 344 -13.65 -12.78 11.33
CA LEU A 344 -13.41 -11.45 11.89
C LEU A 344 -11.97 -11.01 11.64
N ALA A 345 -11.80 -9.76 11.21
CA ALA A 345 -10.49 -9.21 10.90
C ALA A 345 -10.34 -7.74 11.30
N PHE A 346 -9.18 -7.38 11.81
CA PHE A 346 -8.78 -5.98 12.01
C PHE A 346 -8.32 -5.38 10.70
N VAL A 347 -8.86 -4.20 10.37
CA VAL A 347 -8.52 -3.44 9.18
C VAL A 347 -7.79 -2.16 9.57
N LYS A 348 -6.70 -1.86 8.86
CA LYS A 348 -5.95 -0.62 9.05
C LYS A 348 -6.75 0.58 8.54
N THR A 349 -7.15 1.48 9.43
CA THR A 349 -7.80 2.75 9.10
C THR A 349 -6.77 3.88 9.02
N PHE A 350 -7.02 4.85 8.14
CA PHE A 350 -6.09 5.99 7.91
C PHE A 350 -6.58 7.29 8.53
N VAL A 351 -7.84 7.34 8.87
CA VAL A 351 -8.47 8.54 9.42
C VAL A 351 -8.41 8.43 10.94
N ALA A 352 -7.54 9.22 11.55
CA ALA A 352 -7.63 9.44 13.00
C ALA A 352 -8.82 10.37 13.27
N PRO A 353 -9.58 10.14 14.33
CA PRO A 353 -10.59 11.12 14.79
C PRO A 353 -9.98 12.51 14.89
N LYS A 354 -10.73 13.54 14.52
CA LYS A 354 -10.22 14.92 14.36
C LYS A 354 -9.53 15.48 15.62
N GLU A 355 -9.87 14.98 16.79
CA GLU A 355 -9.37 15.47 18.09
C GLU A 355 -8.22 14.63 18.66
N LEU A 356 -7.81 13.53 17.98
CA LEU A 356 -6.80 12.62 18.50
C LEU A 356 -5.50 12.67 17.70
N SER A 357 -4.37 12.57 18.40
CA SER A 357 -3.06 12.52 17.78
C SER A 357 -2.89 11.23 16.97
N LYS A 358 -2.65 11.33 15.65
CA LYS A 358 -2.37 10.18 14.77
C LYS A 358 -1.24 9.27 15.27
N LYS A 359 -0.31 9.80 16.08
CA LYS A 359 0.81 9.04 16.64
C LYS A 359 0.38 8.11 17.78
N LEU A 360 -0.72 8.42 18.47
CA LEU A 360 -1.19 7.67 19.65
C LEU A 360 -2.40 6.77 19.35
N VAL A 361 -3.12 7.05 18.26
CA VAL A 361 -4.27 6.23 17.85
C VAL A 361 -3.80 4.89 17.26
N PHE A 362 -4.48 3.80 17.65
CA PHE A 362 -4.27 2.52 16.99
C PHE A 362 -4.78 2.59 15.54
N PRO A 363 -4.05 2.00 14.59
CA PRO A 363 -4.46 2.01 13.19
C PRO A 363 -5.70 1.14 12.89
N ALA A 364 -6.21 0.39 13.86
CA ALA A 364 -7.44 -0.39 13.76
C ALA A 364 -8.19 -0.33 15.09
N VAL A 365 -9.48 -0.02 15.04
CA VAL A 365 -10.30 0.16 16.25
C VAL A 365 -11.19 -1.05 16.49
N GLU A 366 -11.91 -1.53 15.48
CA GLU A 366 -12.92 -2.58 15.59
C GLU A 366 -12.63 -3.72 14.61
N PRO A 367 -13.06 -4.95 14.90
CA PRO A 367 -13.03 -6.03 13.94
C PRO A 367 -14.19 -5.92 12.95
N PHE A 368 -13.94 -6.25 11.69
CA PHE A 368 -14.93 -6.30 10.63
C PHE A 368 -15.09 -7.74 10.13
N VAL A 369 -16.28 -8.07 9.62
CA VAL A 369 -16.54 -9.36 9.00
C VAL A 369 -16.02 -9.35 7.56
N VAL A 370 -15.27 -10.38 7.17
CA VAL A 370 -14.84 -10.60 5.79
C VAL A 370 -16.01 -11.18 5.01
N THR A 371 -16.52 -10.46 4.02
CA THR A 371 -17.67 -10.86 3.22
C THR A 371 -17.27 -11.60 1.94
N LYS A 372 -16.13 -11.24 1.35
CA LYS A 372 -15.62 -11.89 0.13
C LYS A 372 -14.09 -11.92 0.14
N VAL A 373 -13.51 -13.00 -0.35
CA VAL A 373 -12.08 -13.17 -0.54
C VAL A 373 -11.78 -13.10 -2.04
N GLY A 374 -10.92 -12.18 -2.48
CA GLY A 374 -10.50 -12.09 -3.88
C GLY A 374 -9.79 -13.37 -4.36
N ARG A 375 -9.90 -13.72 -5.63
CA ARG A 375 -9.38 -14.97 -6.22
C ARG A 375 -7.89 -15.22 -5.93
N ASP A 376 -7.10 -14.18 -5.88
CA ASP A 376 -5.65 -14.24 -5.61
C ASP A 376 -5.30 -14.02 -4.12
N ARG A 377 -6.29 -13.92 -3.24
CA ARG A 377 -6.14 -13.59 -1.80
C ARG A 377 -5.37 -12.28 -1.53
N ARG A 378 -5.33 -11.37 -2.49
CA ARG A 378 -4.68 -10.05 -2.38
C ARG A 378 -5.61 -8.97 -1.89
N THR A 379 -6.90 -9.16 -2.10
CA THR A 379 -7.95 -8.25 -1.69
C THR A 379 -9.03 -8.99 -0.90
N PHE A 380 -9.65 -8.29 0.02
CA PHE A 380 -10.71 -8.78 0.88
C PHE A 380 -11.81 -7.73 0.94
N GLN A 381 -13.05 -8.13 0.77
CA GLN A 381 -14.17 -7.26 1.07
C GLN A 381 -14.56 -7.42 2.54
N VAL A 382 -14.74 -6.31 3.22
CA VAL A 382 -15.18 -6.26 4.62
C VAL A 382 -16.42 -5.38 4.74
N ARG A 383 -17.34 -5.78 5.62
CA ARG A 383 -18.52 -4.99 5.93
C ARG A 383 -18.18 -3.99 7.02
N THR A 384 -18.33 -2.70 6.72
CA THR A 384 -18.17 -1.59 7.66
C THR A 384 -19.54 -0.94 7.94
N SER A 385 -19.58 0.00 8.88
CA SER A 385 -20.79 0.80 9.14
C SER A 385 -21.21 1.69 7.96
N GLU A 386 -20.31 1.95 7.02
CA GLU A 386 -20.51 2.80 5.83
C GLU A 386 -20.75 1.98 4.56
N GLY A 387 -20.80 0.62 4.67
CA GLY A 387 -20.98 -0.27 3.54
C GLY A 387 -19.86 -1.28 3.32
N LEU A 388 -19.79 -1.86 2.13
CA LEU A 388 -18.77 -2.82 1.73
C LEU A 388 -17.49 -2.10 1.27
N VAL A 389 -16.36 -2.41 1.88
CA VAL A 389 -15.05 -1.81 1.56
C VAL A 389 -14.08 -2.90 1.13
N THR A 390 -13.40 -2.69 0.00
CA THR A 390 -12.34 -3.57 -0.46
C THR A 390 -11.00 -3.17 0.15
N VAL A 391 -10.34 -4.10 0.81
CA VAL A 391 -9.10 -3.89 1.56
C VAL A 391 -7.99 -4.80 1.02
N ALA A 392 -6.77 -4.28 0.88
CA ALA A 392 -5.62 -5.08 0.48
C ALA A 392 -5.10 -5.97 1.63
N ALA A 393 -4.52 -7.12 1.30
CA ALA A 393 -4.06 -8.13 2.25
C ALA A 393 -3.00 -7.64 3.26
N ASP A 394 -2.22 -6.63 2.91
CA ASP A 394 -1.24 -6.01 3.81
C ASP A 394 -1.87 -5.15 4.92
N ARG A 395 -3.16 -4.86 4.82
CA ARG A 395 -3.92 -4.00 5.72
C ARG A 395 -4.92 -4.70 6.60
N ILE A 396 -5.05 -5.99 6.43
CA ILE A 396 -6.01 -6.81 7.16
C ILE A 396 -5.25 -7.85 7.97
N ARG A 397 -5.73 -8.14 9.18
CA ARG A 397 -5.20 -9.20 10.05
C ARG A 397 -6.37 -9.95 10.64
N LYS A 398 -6.31 -11.28 10.62
CA LYS A 398 -7.31 -12.13 11.25
C LYS A 398 -7.39 -11.83 12.74
N CYS A 399 -8.60 -11.75 13.26
CA CYS A 399 -8.83 -11.76 14.69
C CYS A 399 -8.61 -13.17 15.21
N PRO A 400 -7.96 -13.35 16.35
CA PRO A 400 -7.88 -14.65 17.00
C PRO A 400 -9.28 -15.19 17.29
N ALA A 401 -9.44 -16.51 17.28
CA ALA A 401 -10.71 -17.10 17.70
C ALA A 401 -10.96 -16.80 19.20
N PRO A 402 -12.20 -16.72 19.65
CA PRO A 402 -12.52 -16.46 21.07
C PRO A 402 -11.79 -17.38 22.05
N LYS A 403 -11.59 -18.65 21.67
CA LYS A 403 -10.85 -19.66 22.44
C LYS A 403 -9.32 -19.39 22.54
N ASP A 404 -8.77 -18.63 21.59
CA ASP A 404 -7.34 -18.31 21.52
C ASP A 404 -7.04 -16.93 22.14
N LEU A 405 -8.08 -16.23 22.62
CA LEU A 405 -7.92 -14.94 23.29
C LEU A 405 -7.28 -15.13 24.68
N PRO A 406 -6.38 -14.23 25.05
CA PRO A 406 -5.92 -14.14 26.44
C PRO A 406 -7.10 -13.98 27.40
N GLU A 407 -7.02 -14.65 28.56
CA GLU A 407 -8.05 -14.60 29.60
C GLU A 407 -8.38 -13.14 29.98
N GLY A 408 -9.65 -12.80 30.04
CA GLY A 408 -10.14 -11.44 30.33
C GLY A 408 -10.16 -10.47 29.15
N MET A 409 -9.80 -10.91 27.93
CA MET A 409 -9.97 -10.10 26.72
C MET A 409 -11.21 -10.48 25.95
N VAL A 410 -12.03 -9.49 25.64
CA VAL A 410 -13.25 -9.62 24.82
C VAL A 410 -13.12 -8.67 23.64
N TYR A 411 -13.55 -9.10 22.46
CA TYR A 411 -13.78 -8.15 21.36
C TYR A 411 -15.00 -7.31 21.67
N ALA A 412 -14.95 -6.02 21.30
CA ALA A 412 -16.20 -5.31 21.05
C ALA A 412 -16.94 -6.09 19.97
N GLN A 413 -18.17 -6.50 20.25
CA GLN A 413 -19.00 -7.18 19.24
C GLN A 413 -19.10 -6.26 18.04
N PRO A 414 -19.08 -6.79 16.79
CA PRO A 414 -19.42 -6.01 15.61
C PRO A 414 -20.75 -5.34 15.89
N VAL A 415 -20.85 -4.04 15.70
CA VAL A 415 -22.11 -3.35 15.84
C VAL A 415 -22.97 -3.80 14.67
N ASP A 416 -23.74 -4.87 14.86
CA ASP A 416 -24.92 -5.15 14.06
C ASP A 416 -25.94 -4.03 14.35
N LYS A 417 -25.72 -2.87 13.77
CA LYS A 417 -26.84 -1.98 13.52
C LYS A 417 -27.68 -2.68 12.46
N CYS A 418 -28.70 -3.39 12.90
CA CYS A 418 -29.83 -3.71 12.06
C CYS A 418 -30.21 -2.42 11.33
N VAL A 419 -29.95 -2.37 10.05
CA VAL A 419 -30.61 -1.44 9.15
C VAL A 419 -32.07 -1.87 9.26
N THR A 420 -32.88 -1.03 9.88
CA THR A 420 -34.33 -1.10 9.74
C THR A 420 -34.60 -1.03 8.25
N ASP A 421 -35.19 -2.09 7.71
CA ASP A 421 -35.69 -2.13 6.34
C ASP A 421 -36.57 -0.88 6.13
N ASP A 422 -36.05 0.10 5.44
CA ASP A 422 -36.84 1.20 4.90
C ASP A 422 -37.31 0.73 3.53
N PRO A 423 -38.61 0.50 3.34
CA PRO A 423 -39.16 -0.08 2.11
C PRO A 423 -39.13 0.88 0.91
N ASN A 424 -38.40 1.99 0.97
CA ASN A 424 -38.33 3.02 -0.07
C ASN A 424 -36.95 3.30 -0.62
N GLU A 425 -35.94 2.41 -0.42
CA GLU A 425 -34.75 2.47 -1.27
C GLU A 425 -35.13 1.86 -2.63
N GLU A 426 -35.40 2.72 -3.61
CA GLU A 426 -35.39 2.39 -5.03
C GLU A 426 -34.17 1.55 -5.33
N GLU A 427 -34.38 0.37 -5.91
CA GLU A 427 -33.37 -0.55 -6.40
C GLU A 427 -32.34 0.26 -7.21
N ALA A 428 -31.17 0.51 -6.62
CA ALA A 428 -30.03 0.93 -7.39
C ALA A 428 -29.77 -0.21 -8.38
N GLU A 429 -30.03 0.05 -9.67
CA GLU A 429 -29.77 -0.87 -10.77
C GLU A 429 -28.41 -1.53 -10.54
N ASP A 430 -28.42 -2.86 -10.51
CA ASP A 430 -27.24 -3.71 -10.46
C ASP A 430 -26.20 -3.20 -11.43
N VAL A 431 -25.18 -2.52 -10.92
CA VAL A 431 -23.97 -2.24 -11.67
C VAL A 431 -23.34 -3.62 -11.89
N PRO A 432 -23.19 -4.08 -13.13
CA PRO A 432 -22.71 -5.43 -13.40
C PRO A 432 -21.44 -5.69 -12.61
N ASP A 433 -21.37 -6.83 -11.95
CA ASP A 433 -20.28 -7.33 -11.10
C ASP A 433 -18.91 -7.31 -11.84
N ASP A 434 -18.94 -7.24 -13.17
CA ASP A 434 -17.79 -7.10 -14.07
C ASP A 434 -16.97 -5.82 -13.89
N LEU A 435 -17.50 -4.75 -13.32
CA LEU A 435 -16.77 -3.48 -13.16
C LEU A 435 -15.88 -3.44 -11.92
N HIS A 436 -16.12 -4.27 -10.92
CA HIS A 436 -15.28 -4.37 -9.71
C HIS A 436 -14.15 -5.41 -9.82
N GLU A 437 -14.24 -6.37 -10.71
CA GLU A 437 -13.22 -7.41 -10.94
C GLU A 437 -12.09 -7.01 -11.90
N TYR A 438 -12.23 -5.90 -12.62
CA TYR A 438 -11.33 -5.51 -13.72
C TYR A 438 -9.99 -4.88 -13.31
N VAL A 439 -9.59 -4.98 -12.06
CA VAL A 439 -8.29 -4.39 -11.66
C VAL A 439 -7.11 -5.22 -12.15
N VAL A 440 -7.26 -6.50 -12.49
CA VAL A 440 -6.07 -7.38 -12.67
C VAL A 440 -6.15 -8.40 -13.80
N ASP A 441 -7.30 -8.99 -14.13
CA ASP A 441 -7.29 -10.26 -14.90
C ASP A 441 -7.51 -10.17 -16.42
N HIS A 442 -7.91 -9.04 -17.00
CA HIS A 442 -8.33 -8.99 -18.41
C HIS A 442 -7.35 -8.36 -19.41
N ILE A 443 -6.19 -7.87 -18.99
CA ILE A 443 -5.17 -7.35 -19.94
C ILE A 443 -4.34 -8.48 -20.58
N VAL A 444 -4.39 -9.69 -20.05
CA VAL A 444 -3.60 -10.83 -20.53
C VAL A 444 -4.29 -11.62 -21.66
N SER A 445 -5.60 -11.46 -21.89
CA SER A 445 -6.36 -12.33 -22.80
C SER A 445 -6.63 -11.80 -24.21
N HIS A 446 -6.15 -10.63 -24.59
CA HIS A 446 -6.29 -10.12 -25.96
C HIS A 446 -4.95 -10.12 -26.71
N ARG A 447 -4.38 -11.33 -26.89
CA ARG A 447 -3.53 -11.65 -28.03
C ARG A 447 -4.15 -12.83 -28.76
N LYS A 448 -4.97 -12.52 -29.75
CA LYS A 448 -5.12 -13.29 -30.99
C LYS A 448 -5.27 -12.30 -32.12
#